data_849059c6fe6d94e93d6a7e5d2433b1e2
#
_entry.id   849059c6fe6d94e93d6a7e5d2433b1e2
#
_cell.length_a   1.000
_cell.length_b   1.000
_cell.length_c   1.000
_cell.angle_alpha   90.00
_cell.angle_beta   90.00
_cell.angle_gamma   90.00
#
_symmetry.space_group_name_H-M   'P 1'
#
loop_
_entity.id
_entity.type
_entity.pdbx_description
1 polymer ?
#
loop_
_entity_poly.entity_id
_entity_poly.type
_entity_poly.pdbx_seq_one_letter_code
_entity_poly.pdbx_strand_id
1 'polypeptide(L)'
;KELRRSHKGNERIQSVMDELIRVIVRIKTTSSKGRPATLSQSLLSRCVEEVAEDGLSVVEFELSDALRTVLRGSDYYARVNLGVTLSLQSRYALTLYDIGCLIINRQNRTVKMSIEDLRRRLGVPDGSFKNYAEFRRDVLNKSKAEIDQLADFTVEWSEIRGSGRGNPVKEVVLNFIPKVTEEQEAAARELD
;
A
#
# COMPACT_ATOMS: atom_id res chain seq x y z
N LYS A 1 4.34 -3.80 23.06
CA LYS A 1 3.07 -4.59 23.26
C LYS A 1 3.19 -5.83 22.41
N GLU A 2 3.55 -6.95 23.01
CA GLU A 2 3.56 -8.26 22.35
C GLU A 2 2.14 -8.59 21.88
N LEU A 3 1.98 -8.77 20.58
CA LEU A 3 0.75 -9.30 20.00
C LEU A 3 0.59 -10.76 20.47
N ARG A 4 -0.17 -11.01 21.52
CA ARG A 4 -0.64 -12.35 21.88
C ARG A 4 -1.48 -12.90 20.73
N ARG A 5 -0.87 -13.73 19.90
CA ARG A 5 -1.52 -14.38 18.76
C ARG A 5 -2.20 -15.66 19.24
N SER A 6 -3.50 -15.74 19.07
CA SER A 6 -4.26 -16.98 19.25
C SER A 6 -3.95 -17.96 18.10
N HIS A 7 -4.17 -19.27 18.28
CA HIS A 7 -4.02 -20.32 17.24
C HIS A 7 -4.69 -19.97 15.90
N LYS A 8 -5.81 -19.26 15.93
CA LYS A 8 -6.47 -18.74 14.70
C LYS A 8 -5.63 -17.73 13.90
N GLY A 9 -4.65 -17.08 14.53
CA GLY A 9 -3.74 -16.15 13.84
C GLY A 9 -2.72 -16.88 12.96
N ASN A 10 -2.25 -18.04 13.37
CA ASN A 10 -1.25 -18.82 12.63
C ASN A 10 -1.85 -19.45 11.38
N GLU A 11 -3.05 -20.04 11.45
CA GLU A 11 -3.76 -20.58 10.28
C GLU A 11 -3.99 -19.48 9.20
N ARG A 12 -4.29 -18.27 9.64
CA ARG A 12 -4.47 -17.14 8.72
C ARG A 12 -3.15 -16.72 8.06
N ILE A 13 -2.04 -16.76 8.78
CA ILE A 13 -0.71 -16.45 8.21
C ILE A 13 -0.33 -17.50 7.19
N GLN A 14 -0.50 -18.79 7.49
CA GLN A 14 -0.24 -19.89 6.55
C GLN A 14 -1.05 -19.71 5.27
N SER A 15 -2.35 -19.48 5.39
CA SER A 15 -3.22 -19.24 4.23
C SER A 15 -2.73 -18.08 3.36
N VAL A 16 -2.31 -16.97 3.97
CA VAL A 16 -1.77 -15.82 3.23
C VAL A 16 -0.45 -16.17 2.55
N MET A 17 0.46 -16.88 3.24
CA MET A 17 1.74 -17.28 2.64
C MET A 17 1.55 -18.26 1.49
N ASP A 18 0.61 -19.19 1.60
CA ASP A 18 0.22 -20.11 0.51
C ASP A 18 -0.34 -19.35 -0.70
N GLU A 19 -1.15 -18.33 -0.48
CA GLU A 19 -1.64 -17.47 -1.55
C GLU A 19 -0.48 -16.71 -2.22
N LEU A 20 0.45 -16.16 -1.45
CA LEU A 20 1.61 -15.43 -1.98
C LEU A 20 2.54 -16.33 -2.81
N ILE A 21 2.75 -17.60 -2.41
CA ILE A 21 3.53 -18.57 -3.18
C ILE A 21 2.87 -18.86 -4.55
N ARG A 22 1.53 -18.86 -4.60
CA ARG A 22 0.78 -19.09 -5.85
C ARG A 22 0.75 -17.88 -6.78
N VAL A 23 1.12 -16.70 -6.29
CA VAL A 23 1.18 -15.49 -7.15
C VAL A 23 2.29 -15.63 -8.17
N ILE A 24 1.93 -15.58 -9.45
CA ILE A 24 2.89 -15.60 -10.55
C ILE A 24 3.22 -14.17 -11.00
N VAL A 25 4.47 -13.80 -10.83
CA VAL A 25 5.04 -12.55 -11.34
C VAL A 25 5.54 -12.77 -12.77
N ARG A 26 5.13 -11.90 -13.70
CA ARG A 26 5.57 -11.91 -15.09
C ARG A 26 6.42 -10.69 -15.39
N ILE A 27 7.68 -10.93 -15.76
CA ILE A 27 8.68 -9.90 -16.00
C ILE A 27 9.05 -9.94 -17.48
N LYS A 28 8.91 -8.80 -18.18
CA LYS A 28 9.41 -8.67 -19.55
C LYS A 28 10.94 -8.64 -19.52
N THR A 29 11.57 -9.48 -20.31
CA THR A 29 13.01 -9.65 -20.36
C THR A 29 13.47 -9.95 -21.81
N THR A 30 14.75 -10.22 -21.96
CA THR A 30 15.34 -10.66 -23.24
C THR A 30 15.91 -12.05 -23.04
N SER A 31 15.59 -12.95 -23.95
CA SER A 31 16.14 -14.31 -23.95
C SER A 31 17.65 -14.34 -24.25
N SER A 32 18.31 -15.45 -23.96
CA SER A 32 19.72 -15.67 -24.29
C SER A 32 20.06 -15.50 -25.80
N LYS A 33 19.03 -15.54 -26.66
CA LYS A 33 19.13 -15.29 -28.10
C LYS A 33 18.82 -13.85 -28.52
N GLY A 34 18.73 -12.90 -27.56
CA GLY A 34 18.45 -11.48 -27.81
C GLY A 34 16.99 -11.17 -28.20
N ARG A 35 16.06 -12.11 -28.05
CA ARG A 35 14.64 -11.91 -28.42
C ARG A 35 13.81 -11.49 -27.22
N PRO A 36 12.76 -10.64 -27.40
CA PRO A 36 11.81 -10.34 -26.34
C PRO A 36 11.24 -11.62 -25.73
N ALA A 37 11.24 -11.70 -24.41
CA ALA A 37 10.77 -12.85 -23.66
C ALA A 37 9.99 -12.41 -22.41
N THR A 38 9.23 -13.33 -21.84
CA THR A 38 8.56 -13.13 -20.57
C THR A 38 9.02 -14.21 -19.60
N LEU A 39 9.64 -13.80 -18.51
CA LEU A 39 9.95 -14.67 -17.39
C LEU A 39 8.73 -14.74 -16.46
N SER A 40 8.25 -15.95 -16.18
CA SER A 40 7.17 -16.19 -15.23
C SER A 40 7.72 -16.97 -14.04
N GLN A 41 7.57 -16.45 -12.85
CA GLN A 41 8.07 -17.05 -11.61
C GLN A 41 7.13 -16.77 -10.46
N SER A 42 7.08 -17.61 -9.43
CA SER A 42 6.33 -17.32 -8.21
C SER A 42 6.89 -16.08 -7.51
N LEU A 43 6.03 -15.37 -6.76
CA LEU A 43 6.43 -14.22 -5.96
C LEU A 43 7.46 -14.63 -4.89
N LEU A 44 7.17 -15.72 -4.18
CA LEU A 44 8.06 -16.31 -3.18
C LEU A 44 8.70 -17.59 -3.76
N SER A 45 10.01 -17.73 -3.59
CA SER A 45 10.75 -18.96 -3.91
C SER A 45 10.74 -19.97 -2.78
N ARG A 46 10.61 -19.46 -1.52
CA ARG A 46 10.65 -20.29 -0.30
C ARG A 46 9.80 -19.62 0.76
N CYS A 47 9.12 -20.44 1.56
CA CYS A 47 8.49 -20.05 2.81
C CYS A 47 8.69 -21.18 3.82
N VAL A 48 9.16 -20.85 5.02
CA VAL A 48 9.32 -21.78 6.13
C VAL A 48 8.61 -21.18 7.33
N GLU A 49 7.75 -21.95 7.96
CA GLU A 49 7.13 -21.61 9.22
C GLU A 49 7.72 -22.49 10.31
N GLU A 50 8.25 -21.88 11.34
CA GLU A 50 8.73 -22.55 12.54
C GLU A 50 7.83 -22.15 13.71
N VAL A 51 7.29 -23.14 14.39
CA VAL A 51 6.49 -22.94 15.60
C VAL A 51 7.40 -23.24 16.80
N ALA A 52 7.72 -22.21 17.57
CA ALA A 52 8.52 -22.35 18.77
C ALA A 52 7.69 -22.97 19.92
N GLU A 53 8.37 -23.55 20.93
CA GLU A 53 7.74 -24.19 22.08
C GLU A 53 6.83 -23.27 22.91
N ASP A 54 7.09 -21.94 22.85
CA ASP A 54 6.28 -20.90 23.49
C ASP A 54 5.02 -20.51 22.68
N GLY A 55 4.78 -21.18 21.55
CA GLY A 55 3.64 -20.92 20.66
C GLY A 55 3.79 -19.68 19.76
N LEU A 56 4.98 -19.07 19.72
CA LEU A 56 5.31 -18.03 18.76
C LEU A 56 5.70 -18.69 17.43
N SER A 57 5.16 -18.15 16.34
CA SER A 57 5.54 -18.61 14.99
C SER A 57 6.47 -17.60 14.35
N VAL A 58 7.59 -18.10 13.81
CA VAL A 58 8.50 -17.36 12.96
C VAL A 58 8.27 -17.78 11.52
N VAL A 59 8.07 -16.83 10.63
CA VAL A 59 7.92 -17.09 9.20
C VAL A 59 9.13 -16.52 8.45
N GLU A 60 9.92 -17.41 7.87
CA GLU A 60 10.99 -17.09 6.94
C GLU A 60 10.48 -17.18 5.50
N PHE A 61 10.74 -16.19 4.68
CA PHE A 61 10.38 -16.24 3.26
C PHE A 61 11.48 -15.66 2.38
N GLU A 62 11.55 -16.13 1.15
CA GLU A 62 12.44 -15.62 0.13
C GLU A 62 11.65 -15.17 -1.09
N LEU A 63 11.99 -13.97 -1.59
CA LEU A 63 11.52 -13.50 -2.88
C LEU A 63 12.27 -14.26 -4.00
N SER A 64 11.59 -14.55 -5.09
CA SER A 64 12.22 -15.15 -6.26
C SER A 64 13.38 -14.32 -6.79
N ASP A 65 14.40 -14.97 -7.37
CA ASP A 65 15.62 -14.30 -7.87
C ASP A 65 15.31 -13.22 -8.92
N ALA A 66 14.36 -13.50 -9.79
CA ALA A 66 13.94 -12.55 -10.81
C ALA A 66 13.33 -11.30 -10.19
N LEU A 67 12.49 -11.46 -9.16
CA LEU A 67 11.90 -10.34 -8.44
C LEU A 67 12.97 -9.56 -7.66
N ARG A 68 13.89 -10.25 -6.99
CA ARG A 68 15.02 -9.59 -6.30
C ARG A 68 15.86 -8.76 -7.26
N THR A 69 16.12 -9.26 -8.46
CA THR A 69 16.87 -8.54 -9.50
C THR A 69 16.14 -7.28 -9.96
N VAL A 70 14.84 -7.38 -10.22
CA VAL A 70 14.00 -6.22 -10.60
C VAL A 70 13.96 -5.18 -9.50
N LEU A 71 13.76 -5.60 -8.24
CA LEU A 71 13.69 -4.68 -7.09
C LEU A 71 15.03 -3.96 -6.85
N ARG A 72 16.17 -4.66 -7.00
CA ARG A 72 17.50 -4.06 -6.85
C ARG A 72 17.86 -3.10 -7.97
N GLY A 73 17.38 -3.35 -9.18
CA GLY A 73 17.60 -2.49 -10.35
C GLY A 73 16.54 -1.39 -10.52
N SER A 74 15.61 -1.25 -9.60
CA SER A 74 14.56 -0.24 -9.69
C SER A 74 15.04 1.09 -9.11
N ASP A 75 14.97 2.15 -9.92
CA ASP A 75 15.16 3.53 -9.46
C ASP A 75 13.92 4.06 -8.70
N TYR A 76 12.83 3.29 -8.72
CA TYR A 76 11.57 3.64 -8.08
C TYR A 76 11.34 2.75 -6.86
N TYR A 77 11.60 3.29 -5.69
CA TYR A 77 11.28 2.65 -4.42
C TYR A 77 10.59 3.62 -3.47
N ALA A 78 9.78 3.08 -2.58
CA ALA A 78 9.21 3.82 -1.46
C ALA A 78 9.85 3.33 -0.16
N ARG A 79 10.09 4.25 0.77
CA ARG A 79 10.37 3.89 2.16
C ARG A 79 9.03 3.80 2.88
N VAL A 80 8.69 2.62 3.36
CA VAL A 80 7.46 2.35 4.10
C VAL A 80 7.82 2.12 5.56
N ASN A 81 7.21 2.87 6.47
CA ASN A 81 7.36 2.63 7.88
C ASN A 81 6.43 1.49 8.32
N LEU A 82 7.02 0.39 8.78
CA LEU A 82 6.26 -0.79 9.19
C LEU A 82 5.35 -0.51 10.39
N GLY A 83 5.79 0.33 11.34
CA GLY A 83 4.99 0.74 12.49
C GLY A 83 3.71 1.47 12.03
N VAL A 84 3.84 2.44 11.13
CA VAL A 84 2.67 3.12 10.52
C VAL A 84 1.77 2.11 9.82
N THR A 85 2.33 1.26 8.95
CA THR A 85 1.58 0.24 8.21
C THR A 85 0.75 -0.67 9.13
N LEU A 86 1.33 -1.12 10.24
CA LEU A 86 0.67 -2.00 11.21
C LEU A 86 -0.35 -1.27 12.10
N SER A 87 -0.24 0.05 12.23
CA SER A 87 -1.15 0.88 13.04
C SER A 87 -2.36 1.39 12.27
N LEU A 88 -2.28 1.46 10.93
CA LEU A 88 -3.42 1.82 10.08
C LEU A 88 -4.51 0.75 10.17
N GLN A 89 -5.74 1.18 10.45
CA GLN A 89 -6.89 0.29 10.62
C GLN A 89 -7.67 0.09 9.31
N SER A 90 -7.70 1.14 8.49
CA SER A 90 -8.42 1.11 7.22
C SER A 90 -7.52 0.61 6.09
N ARG A 91 -7.98 -0.40 5.33
CA ARG A 91 -7.31 -0.83 4.10
C ARG A 91 -7.17 0.31 3.08
N TYR A 92 -8.08 1.28 3.10
CA TYR A 92 -8.03 2.43 2.22
C TYR A 92 -6.95 3.42 2.65
N ALA A 93 -6.78 3.61 3.97
CA ALA A 93 -5.70 4.39 4.53
C ALA A 93 -4.35 3.76 4.20
N LEU A 94 -4.22 2.44 4.34
CA LEU A 94 -3.01 1.71 3.98
C LEU A 94 -2.63 1.94 2.51
N THR A 95 -3.56 1.75 1.58
CA THR A 95 -3.28 1.94 0.15
C THR A 95 -2.96 3.41 -0.18
N LEU A 96 -3.66 4.36 0.45
CA LEU A 96 -3.39 5.79 0.26
C LEU A 96 -2.03 6.20 0.84
N TYR A 97 -1.63 5.62 1.97
CA TYR A 97 -0.32 5.76 2.57
C TYR A 97 0.79 5.22 1.64
N ASP A 98 0.61 4.03 1.04
CA ASP A 98 1.55 3.47 0.08
C ASP A 98 1.74 4.39 -1.15
N ILE A 99 0.66 4.99 -1.66
CA ILE A 99 0.73 6.00 -2.72
C ILE A 99 1.55 7.20 -2.24
N GLY A 100 1.33 7.67 -1.01
CA GLY A 100 2.08 8.76 -0.39
C GLY A 100 3.57 8.45 -0.29
N CYS A 101 3.93 7.28 0.21
CA CYS A 101 5.33 6.83 0.32
C CYS A 101 6.07 6.82 -1.04
N LEU A 102 5.36 6.50 -2.14
CA LEU A 102 5.93 6.55 -3.49
C LEU A 102 6.16 7.98 -4.00
N ILE A 103 5.40 8.95 -3.50
CA ILE A 103 5.35 10.30 -4.04
C ILE A 103 6.13 11.31 -3.17
N ILE A 104 6.14 11.13 -1.85
CA ILE A 104 6.64 12.12 -0.89
C ILE A 104 8.09 12.56 -1.14
N ASN A 105 8.92 11.66 -1.64
CA ASN A 105 10.33 11.92 -1.93
C ASN A 105 10.57 12.47 -3.35
N ARG A 106 9.52 12.70 -4.14
CA ARG A 106 9.63 13.27 -5.49
C ARG A 106 9.63 14.79 -5.45
N GLN A 107 10.18 15.42 -6.48
CA GLN A 107 10.08 16.89 -6.65
C GLN A 107 8.61 17.32 -6.76
N ASN A 108 7.82 16.60 -7.55
CA ASN A 108 6.39 16.81 -7.62
C ASN A 108 5.69 15.81 -6.70
N ARG A 109 5.13 16.32 -5.61
CA ARG A 109 4.42 15.56 -4.57
C ARG A 109 2.91 15.50 -4.80
N THR A 110 2.47 15.71 -6.02
CA THR A 110 1.06 15.65 -6.40
C THR A 110 0.79 14.53 -7.37
N VAL A 111 -0.41 13.94 -7.25
CA VAL A 111 -0.93 12.95 -8.19
C VAL A 111 -2.32 13.33 -8.60
N LYS A 112 -2.51 13.55 -9.90
CA LYS A 112 -3.82 13.78 -10.51
C LYS A 112 -4.37 12.46 -11.04
N MET A 113 -5.62 12.16 -10.73
CA MET A 113 -6.30 10.98 -11.26
C MET A 113 -7.83 11.16 -11.29
N SER A 114 -8.50 10.35 -12.10
CA SER A 114 -9.96 10.28 -12.09
C SER A 114 -10.50 9.67 -10.80
N ILE A 115 -11.75 9.97 -10.45
CA ILE A 115 -12.41 9.34 -9.29
C ILE A 115 -12.49 7.82 -9.46
N GLU A 116 -12.71 7.34 -10.67
CA GLU A 116 -12.77 5.90 -10.98
C GLU A 116 -11.42 5.23 -10.75
N ASP A 117 -10.32 5.84 -11.21
CA ASP A 117 -8.97 5.32 -10.98
C ASP A 117 -8.59 5.34 -9.50
N LEU A 118 -8.98 6.39 -8.77
CA LEU A 118 -8.74 6.46 -7.32
C LEU A 118 -9.50 5.34 -6.60
N ARG A 119 -10.79 5.15 -6.91
CA ARG A 119 -11.59 4.05 -6.34
C ARG A 119 -10.96 2.69 -6.62
N ARG A 120 -10.55 2.45 -7.85
CA ARG A 120 -9.91 1.20 -8.26
C ARG A 120 -8.59 0.98 -7.51
N ARG A 121 -7.74 2.00 -7.42
CA ARG A 121 -6.46 1.92 -6.69
C ARG A 121 -6.65 1.66 -5.21
N LEU A 122 -7.62 2.30 -4.57
CA LEU A 122 -7.95 2.07 -3.16
C LEU A 122 -8.67 0.73 -2.92
N GLY A 123 -8.98 -0.04 -3.97
CA GLY A 123 -9.67 -1.32 -3.85
C GLY A 123 -11.11 -1.17 -3.37
N VAL A 124 -11.79 -0.08 -3.74
CA VAL A 124 -13.20 0.14 -3.43
C VAL A 124 -14.05 -0.81 -4.28
N PRO A 125 -14.89 -1.67 -3.67
CA PRO A 125 -15.74 -2.58 -4.43
C PRO A 125 -16.73 -1.83 -5.32
N ASP A 126 -17.03 -2.40 -6.48
CA ASP A 126 -18.03 -1.85 -7.37
C ASP A 126 -19.41 -1.73 -6.68
N GLY A 127 -20.09 -0.61 -6.93
CA GLY A 127 -21.39 -0.32 -6.30
C GLY A 127 -21.32 0.19 -4.86
N SER A 128 -20.14 0.19 -4.21
CA SER A 128 -19.96 0.79 -2.88
C SER A 128 -19.86 2.31 -2.99
N PHE A 129 -20.36 3.01 -1.95
CA PHE A 129 -20.33 4.48 -1.90
C PHE A 129 -20.92 5.11 -3.17
N LYS A 130 -22.24 5.04 -3.30
CA LYS A 130 -23.01 5.36 -4.53
C LYS A 130 -22.65 6.72 -5.16
N ASN A 131 -22.29 7.69 -4.34
CA ASN A 131 -21.91 9.03 -4.80
C ASN A 131 -20.54 9.47 -4.25
N TYR A 132 -19.99 10.55 -4.81
CA TYR A 132 -18.70 11.07 -4.38
C TYR A 132 -18.71 11.59 -2.93
N ALA A 133 -19.83 12.13 -2.45
CA ALA A 133 -19.90 12.64 -1.08
C ALA A 133 -19.75 11.52 -0.03
N GLU A 134 -20.37 10.37 -0.26
CA GLU A 134 -20.18 9.17 0.57
C GLU A 134 -18.75 8.67 0.49
N PHE A 135 -18.20 8.52 -0.72
CA PHE A 135 -16.81 8.11 -0.92
C PHE A 135 -15.83 9.06 -0.22
N ARG A 136 -16.01 10.37 -0.37
CA ARG A 136 -15.17 11.37 0.30
C ARG A 136 -15.27 11.24 1.83
N ARG A 137 -16.49 11.14 2.37
CA ARG A 137 -16.71 11.06 3.83
C ARG A 137 -16.15 9.77 4.43
N ASP A 138 -16.46 8.62 3.83
CA ASP A 138 -16.23 7.32 4.45
C ASP A 138 -14.91 6.67 4.05
N VAL A 139 -14.30 7.10 2.94
CA VAL A 139 -13.01 6.62 2.48
C VAL A 139 -11.94 7.69 2.64
N LEU A 140 -12.05 8.82 1.93
CA LEU A 140 -10.95 9.78 1.87
C LEU A 140 -10.72 10.51 3.19
N ASN A 141 -11.78 11.03 3.83
CA ASN A 141 -11.63 11.77 5.10
C ASN A 141 -11.13 10.86 6.23
N LYS A 142 -11.61 9.61 6.31
CA LYS A 142 -11.16 8.66 7.32
C LYS A 142 -9.70 8.24 7.08
N SER A 143 -9.33 7.94 5.84
CA SER A 143 -7.96 7.61 5.48
C SER A 143 -7.00 8.77 5.74
N LYS A 144 -7.43 10.01 5.41
CA LYS A 144 -6.65 11.22 5.73
C LYS A 144 -6.40 11.35 7.23
N ALA A 145 -7.43 11.17 8.05
CA ALA A 145 -7.30 11.30 9.51
C ALA A 145 -6.26 10.32 10.09
N GLU A 146 -6.30 9.05 9.67
CA GLU A 146 -5.31 8.05 10.10
C GLU A 146 -3.89 8.40 9.61
N ILE A 147 -3.74 8.80 8.35
CA ILE A 147 -2.43 9.15 7.77
C ILE A 147 -1.88 10.42 8.45
N ASP A 148 -2.71 11.45 8.59
CA ASP A 148 -2.28 12.70 9.22
C ASP A 148 -1.87 12.51 10.69
N GLN A 149 -2.41 11.51 11.37
CA GLN A 149 -2.05 11.17 12.74
C GLN A 149 -0.73 10.38 12.79
N LEU A 150 -0.59 9.34 11.97
CA LEU A 150 0.42 8.30 12.13
C LEU A 150 1.65 8.44 11.22
N ALA A 151 1.51 9.05 10.03
CA ALA A 151 2.58 9.14 9.06
C ALA A 151 3.46 10.39 9.27
N ASP A 152 4.64 10.40 8.65
CA ASP A 152 5.56 11.53 8.56
C ASP A 152 5.17 12.58 7.51
N PHE A 153 3.99 12.45 6.93
CA PHE A 153 3.39 13.39 5.99
C PHE A 153 1.87 13.48 6.21
N THR A 154 1.28 14.54 5.68
CA THR A 154 -0.17 14.71 5.59
C THR A 154 -0.63 14.57 4.14
N VAL A 155 -1.92 14.27 3.94
CA VAL A 155 -2.52 14.19 2.62
C VAL A 155 -3.66 15.19 2.49
N GLU A 156 -3.62 15.96 1.39
CA GLU A 156 -4.69 16.86 1.01
C GLU A 156 -5.10 16.61 -0.43
N TRP A 157 -6.27 17.12 -0.81
CA TRP A 157 -6.68 17.05 -2.20
C TRP A 157 -7.54 18.23 -2.61
N SER A 158 -7.50 18.52 -3.90
CA SER A 158 -8.42 19.42 -4.58
C SER A 158 -9.28 18.65 -5.58
N GLU A 159 -10.50 19.14 -5.78
CA GLU A 159 -11.51 18.51 -6.65
C GLU A 159 -11.60 19.25 -7.96
N ILE A 160 -11.52 18.51 -9.06
CA ILE A 160 -11.77 19.02 -10.40
C ILE A 160 -13.15 18.55 -10.84
N ARG A 161 -14.04 19.50 -11.07
CA ARG A 161 -15.43 19.26 -11.45
C ARG A 161 -15.60 19.29 -12.95
N GLY A 162 -16.49 18.44 -13.43
CA GLY A 162 -16.87 18.43 -14.85
C GLY A 162 -17.99 19.41 -15.14
N SER A 163 -18.21 19.70 -16.42
CA SER A 163 -19.39 20.40 -16.91
C SER A 163 -20.59 19.45 -16.95
N GLY A 164 -21.77 19.94 -16.56
CA GLY A 164 -23.03 19.17 -16.63
C GLY A 164 -23.93 19.41 -15.42
N ARG A 165 -25.12 18.80 -15.45
CA ARG A 165 -26.11 18.93 -14.37
C ARG A 165 -25.54 18.34 -13.07
N GLY A 166 -25.49 19.12 -11.99
CA GLY A 166 -24.95 18.72 -10.70
C GLY A 166 -23.44 18.86 -10.57
N ASN A 167 -22.73 19.29 -11.61
CA ASN A 167 -21.29 19.60 -11.59
C ASN A 167 -20.46 18.50 -10.86
N PRO A 168 -20.50 17.25 -11.34
CA PRO A 168 -19.90 16.11 -10.64
C PRO A 168 -18.37 16.26 -10.58
N VAL A 169 -17.76 15.82 -9.47
CA VAL A 169 -16.32 15.70 -9.34
C VAL A 169 -15.85 14.57 -10.26
N LYS A 170 -14.98 14.88 -11.21
CA LYS A 170 -14.42 13.92 -12.18
C LYS A 170 -13.01 13.47 -11.81
N GLU A 171 -12.21 14.39 -11.29
CA GLU A 171 -10.82 14.13 -10.96
C GLU A 171 -10.49 14.73 -9.59
N VAL A 172 -9.44 14.20 -8.99
CA VAL A 172 -8.81 14.77 -7.80
C VAL A 172 -7.32 14.95 -8.04
N VAL A 173 -6.75 15.94 -7.38
CA VAL A 173 -5.31 16.13 -7.27
C VAL A 173 -4.95 15.89 -5.82
N LEU A 174 -4.36 14.75 -5.53
CA LEU A 174 -3.81 14.42 -4.20
C LEU A 174 -2.48 15.15 -4.03
N ASN A 175 -2.27 15.76 -2.88
CA ASN A 175 -1.03 16.43 -2.50
C ASN A 175 -0.52 15.83 -1.18
N PHE A 176 0.73 15.37 -1.19
CA PHE A 176 1.40 14.79 -0.02
C PHE A 176 2.40 15.81 0.52
N ILE A 177 2.22 16.22 1.78
CA ILE A 177 2.95 17.31 2.41
C ILE A 177 3.78 16.73 3.57
N PRO A 178 5.13 16.79 3.51
CA PRO A 178 5.96 16.34 4.62
C PRO A 178 5.65 17.13 5.89
N LYS A 179 5.56 16.46 7.02
CA LYS A 179 5.48 17.13 8.33
C LYS A 179 6.82 17.77 8.67
N VAL A 180 6.80 18.86 9.41
CA VAL A 180 8.00 19.42 10.01
C VAL A 180 8.50 18.53 11.16
N THR A 181 9.77 18.64 11.55
CA THR A 181 10.43 17.71 12.48
C THR A 181 9.67 17.46 13.78
N GLU A 182 9.10 18.50 14.40
CA GLU A 182 8.32 18.37 15.65
C GLU A 182 7.04 17.52 15.47
N GLU A 183 6.36 17.66 14.35
CA GLU A 183 5.16 16.86 14.02
C GLU A 183 5.52 15.41 13.68
N GLN A 184 6.71 15.18 13.07
CA GLN A 184 7.23 13.85 12.83
C GLN A 184 7.55 13.11 14.13
N GLU A 185 8.16 13.79 15.10
CA GLU A 185 8.45 13.24 16.43
C GLU A 185 7.17 12.93 17.22
N ALA A 186 6.14 13.79 17.13
CA ALA A 186 4.85 13.53 17.76
C ALA A 186 4.17 12.30 17.17
N ALA A 187 4.18 12.16 15.83
CA ALA A 187 3.63 10.98 15.15
C ALA A 187 4.38 9.67 15.52
N ALA A 188 5.71 9.74 15.71
CA ALA A 188 6.49 8.59 16.15
C ALA A 188 6.13 8.13 17.57
N ARG A 189 5.86 9.06 18.50
CA ARG A 189 5.47 8.76 19.90
C ARG A 189 4.12 8.06 20.01
N GLU A 190 3.22 8.26 19.07
CA GLU A 190 1.92 7.58 19.05
C GLU A 190 2.00 6.10 18.59
N LEU A 191 3.14 5.71 18.00
CA LEU A 191 3.37 4.35 17.51
C LEU A 191 4.06 3.43 18.53
N ASP A 192 4.66 4.00 19.59
CA ASP A 192 5.29 3.28 20.73
C ASP A 192 4.27 2.95 21.83
#